data_182468e65ea60135e8666074d89c652f
#
_entry.id   182468e65ea60135e8666074d89c652f
#
_cell.length_a   1.000
_cell.length_b   1.000
_cell.length_c   1.000
_cell.angle_alpha   90.00
_cell.angle_beta   90.00
_cell.angle_gamma   90.00
#
_symmetry.space_group_name_H-M   'P 1'
#
loop_
_entity.id
_entity.type
_entity.pdbx_description
1 polymer ?
#
loop_
_entity_poly.entity_id
_entity_poly.type
_entity_poly.pdbx_seq_one_letter_code
_entity_poly.pdbx_strand_id
1 'polypeptide(L)' 'MVERGVLVAFNSGTYLATVRFAASLTGTVANVPVSRGIASGEMVTGRRVAVVVFDPAQPVDAMVVGVW' A
#
# COMPACT_ATOMS: atom_id res chain seq x y z
N MET A 1 7.58 10.80 2.88
CA MET A 1 7.00 10.38 4.17
C MET A 1 6.66 8.91 4.11
N VAL A 2 6.95 8.17 5.14
CA VAL A 2 6.64 6.73 5.20
C VAL A 2 5.46 6.51 6.13
N GLU A 3 4.45 5.81 5.64
CA GLU A 3 3.26 5.48 6.42
C GLU A 3 3.14 3.98 6.57
N ARG A 4 2.60 3.56 7.71
CA ARG A 4 2.27 2.15 7.95
C ARG A 4 0.80 1.93 7.62
N GLY A 5 0.51 0.78 7.02
CA GLY A 5 -0.86 0.43 6.71
C GLY A 5 -1.08 -1.07 6.75
N VAL A 6 -2.30 -1.45 6.44
CA VAL A 6 -2.71 -2.85 6.33
C VAL A 6 -3.20 -3.08 4.90
N LEU A 7 -2.76 -4.19 4.31
CA LEU A 7 -3.18 -4.55 2.97
C LEU A 7 -4.63 -5.03 2.98
N VAL A 8 -5.47 -4.36 2.22
CA VAL A 8 -6.88 -4.72 2.08
C VAL A 8 -7.11 -5.58 0.85
N ALA A 9 -6.45 -5.24 -0.25
CA ALA A 9 -6.57 -5.99 -1.49
C ALA A 9 -5.34 -5.76 -2.35
N PHE A 10 -5.06 -6.69 -3.25
CA PHE A 10 -3.93 -6.59 -4.16
C PHE A 10 -4.30 -7.21 -5.49
N ASN A 11 -3.97 -6.54 -6.58
CA ASN A 11 -4.14 -7.03 -7.93
C ASN A 11 -2.77 -7.31 -8.54
N SER A 12 -2.44 -8.59 -8.69
CA SER A 12 -1.14 -9.01 -9.23
C SER A 12 -0.98 -8.67 -10.71
N GLY A 13 -2.08 -8.54 -11.44
CA GLY A 13 -2.03 -8.20 -12.86
C GLY A 13 -1.57 -6.77 -13.11
N THR A 14 -1.94 -5.85 -12.23
CA THR A 14 -1.60 -4.43 -12.37
C THR A 14 -0.57 -3.96 -11.36
N TYR A 15 -0.26 -4.79 -10.35
CA TYR A 15 0.60 -4.44 -9.21
C TYR A 15 0.09 -3.20 -8.48
N LEU A 16 -1.22 -3.12 -8.34
CA LEU A 16 -1.87 -2.06 -7.56
C LEU A 16 -2.52 -2.66 -6.33
N ALA A 17 -2.48 -1.95 -5.23
CA ALA A 17 -3.00 -2.41 -3.95
C ALA A 17 -3.98 -1.42 -3.36
N THR A 18 -4.89 -1.90 -2.54
CA THR A 18 -5.73 -1.08 -1.68
C THR A 18 -5.18 -1.21 -0.26
N VAL A 19 -4.87 -0.08 0.34
CA VAL A 19 -4.23 -0.01 1.65
C VAL A 19 -5.08 0.84 2.58
N ARG A 20 -5.24 0.38 3.82
CA ARG A 20 -5.82 1.18 4.88
C ARG A 20 -4.68 1.68 5.76
N PHE A 21 -4.49 2.99 5.81
CA PHE A 21 -3.43 3.58 6.61
C PHE A 21 -3.74 3.49 8.11
N ALA A 22 -2.74 3.14 8.90
CA ALA A 22 -2.91 2.99 10.35
C ALA A 22 -3.22 4.31 11.04
N ALA A 23 -2.70 5.41 10.50
CA ALA A 23 -2.93 6.74 11.05
C ALA A 23 -4.30 7.33 10.69
N SER A 24 -5.01 6.71 9.76
CA SER A 24 -6.32 7.17 9.32
C SER A 24 -7.38 6.15 9.69
N LEU A 25 -8.34 6.57 10.50
CA LEU A 25 -9.40 5.67 10.97
C LEU A 25 -10.45 5.39 9.89
N THR A 26 -10.49 6.20 8.84
CA THR A 26 -11.56 6.12 7.84
C THR A 26 -11.05 5.93 6.43
N GLY A 27 -9.73 6.02 6.20
CA GLY A 27 -9.20 6.09 4.85
C GLY A 27 -8.66 4.77 4.34
N THR A 28 -9.29 4.22 3.31
CA THR A 28 -8.63 3.28 2.43
C THR A 28 -8.27 3.99 1.16
N VAL A 29 -7.08 3.72 0.64
CA VAL A 29 -6.62 4.29 -0.62
C VAL A 29 -6.45 3.14 -1.61
N ALA A 30 -7.19 3.22 -2.71
CA ALA A 30 -7.14 2.21 -3.76
C ALA A 30 -6.09 2.59 -4.80
N ASN A 31 -5.67 1.61 -5.59
CA ASN A 31 -4.77 1.80 -6.73
C ASN A 31 -3.42 2.39 -6.33
N VAL A 32 -2.90 1.96 -5.16
CA VAL A 32 -1.56 2.34 -4.73
C VAL A 32 -0.56 1.42 -5.42
N PRO A 33 0.39 1.97 -6.18
CA PRO A 33 1.41 1.15 -6.82
C PRO A 33 2.23 0.36 -5.80
N VAL A 34 2.58 -0.86 -6.16
CA VAL A 34 3.41 -1.73 -5.33
C VAL A 34 4.76 -1.87 -6.00
N SER A 35 5.83 -1.80 -5.22
CA SER A 35 7.17 -2.02 -5.74
C SER A 35 7.26 -3.39 -6.41
N ARG A 36 7.76 -3.42 -7.63
CA ARG A 36 7.88 -4.67 -8.37
C ARG A 36 8.96 -5.59 -7.81
N GLY A 37 9.73 -5.11 -6.86
CA GLY A 37 10.65 -5.96 -6.10
C GLY A 37 9.96 -6.84 -5.07
N ILE A 38 8.69 -6.59 -4.76
CA ILE A 38 7.92 -7.42 -3.84
C ILE A 38 7.25 -8.53 -4.63
N ALA A 39 7.49 -9.77 -4.22
CA ALA A 39 6.83 -10.91 -4.87
C ALA A 39 5.32 -10.86 -4.61
N SER A 40 4.52 -11.17 -5.63
CA SER A 40 3.08 -11.12 -5.52
C SER A 40 2.54 -12.08 -4.44
N GLY A 41 3.23 -13.18 -4.18
CA GLY A 41 2.84 -14.12 -3.14
C GLY A 41 2.99 -13.58 -1.73
N GLU A 42 3.76 -12.52 -1.54
CA GLU A 42 3.91 -11.86 -0.24
C GLU A 42 2.77 -10.88 0.05
N MET A 43 2.03 -10.49 -0.96
CA MET A 43 0.95 -9.50 -0.84
C MET A 43 -0.33 -10.20 -0.38
N VAL A 44 -0.32 -10.60 0.88
CA VAL A 44 -1.45 -11.31 1.50
C VAL A 44 -2.31 -10.30 2.26
N THR A 45 -3.60 -10.36 2.03
CA THR A 45 -4.56 -9.49 2.72
C THR A 45 -4.44 -9.64 4.23
N GLY A 46 -4.40 -8.51 4.93
CA GLY A 46 -4.24 -8.47 6.37
C GLY A 46 -2.81 -8.24 6.82
N ARG A 47 -1.83 -8.39 5.94
CA ARG A 47 -0.44 -8.09 6.28
C ARG A 47 -0.22 -6.60 6.38
N ARG A 48 0.78 -6.23 7.17
CA ARG A 48 1.20 -4.84 7.30
C ARG A 48 2.06 -4.45 6.12
N VAL A 49 1.89 -3.21 5.68
CA VAL A 49 2.66 -2.66 4.58
C VAL A 49 3.30 -1.34 4.97
N ALA A 50 4.46 -1.07 4.40
CA ALA A 50 5.10 0.23 4.48
C ALA A 50 4.89 0.94 3.15
N VAL A 51 4.39 2.17 3.22
CA VAL A 51 4.06 2.96 2.04
C VAL A 51 4.85 4.25 2.10
N VAL A 52 5.58 4.54 1.03
CA VAL A 52 6.21 5.85 0.87
C VAL A 52 5.22 6.76 0.18
N VAL A 53 4.90 7.88 0.84
CA VAL A 53 4.00 8.90 0.28
C VAL A 53 4.88 10.02 -0.25
N PHE A 54 4.83 10.26 -1.55
CA PHE A 54 5.68 11.27 -2.20
C PHE A 54 5.11 12.66 -2.01
N ASP A 55 3.78 12.79 -2.04
CA ASP A 55 3.10 14.05 -1.82
C ASP A 55 2.04 13.87 -0.74
N PRO A 56 2.25 14.42 0.48
CA PRO A 56 1.29 14.26 1.56
C PRO A 56 -0.10 14.85 1.26
N ALA A 57 -0.18 15.81 0.35
CA ALA A 57 -1.46 16.38 -0.06
C ALA A 57 -2.20 15.47 -1.03
N GLN A 58 -1.51 14.48 -1.60
CA GLN A 58 -2.11 13.54 -2.54
C GLN A 58 -1.71 12.11 -2.14
N PRO A 59 -2.48 11.48 -1.25
CA PRO A 59 -2.13 10.14 -0.76
C PRO A 59 -2.04 9.07 -1.84
N VAL A 60 -2.63 9.32 -3.01
CA VAL A 60 -2.51 8.39 -4.14
C VAL A 60 -1.14 8.44 -4.80
N ASP A 61 -0.37 9.49 -4.56
CA ASP A 61 1.01 9.60 -5.04
C ASP A 61 1.93 8.89 -4.03
N ALA A 62 1.87 7.58 -4.04
CA ALA A 62 2.53 6.74 -3.05
C ALA A 62 2.92 5.41 -3.67
N MET A 63 3.77 4.66 -2.98
CA MET A 63 4.17 3.32 -3.43
C MET A 63 4.39 2.44 -2.21
N VAL A 64 3.86 1.21 -2.28
CA VAL A 64 4.14 0.19 -1.26
C VAL A 64 5.55 -0.32 -1.48
N VAL A 65 6.40 -0.21 -0.45
CA VAL A 65 7.81 -0.58 -0.54
C VAL A 65 8.17 -1.76 0.35
N GLY A 66 7.29 -2.19 1.22
CA GLY A 66 7.54 -3.32 2.10
C GLY A 66 6.24 -3.95 2.58
N VAL A 67 6.32 -5.23 2.92
CA VAL A 67 5.21 -6.00 3.48
C VAL A 67 5.79 -6.99 4.49
N TRP A 68 5.09 -7.19 5.62
CA TRP A 68 5.53 -8.15 6.62
C TRP A 68 4.36 -8.72 7.47
#